data_4f357e0c3d031d67cca70eeafb30c3dc
#
_entry.id   4f357e0c3d031d67cca70eeafb30c3dc
#
_cell.length_a   1.000
_cell.length_b   1.000
_cell.length_c   1.000
_cell.angle_alpha   90.00
_cell.angle_beta   90.00
_cell.angle_gamma   90.00
#
_symmetry.space_group_name_H-M   'P 1'
#
loop_
_entity.id
_entity.type
_entity.pdbx_description
1 polymer ?
#
loop_
_entity_poly.entity_id
_entity_poly.type
_entity_poly.pdbx_seq_one_letter_code
_entity_poly.pdbx_strand_id
1 'polypeptide(L)'
;MSKPQFTFKNYLKELKKSWLLLAIFFVIGAGGGAYYAFTKPTNYEASAKFSVYNSIVNTGSITSPYAQIGSLLESGELIKGELSEYSVVEKPFGVFEVVATASSSDEAIKTANMVMDNADEAIATAFDDYEDYRITILARATESTQTMTTKKRIISTAVAAFAGLALALVVVFIKFDYKAEK
;
A
#
# COMPACT_ATOMS: atom_id res chain seq x y z
N MET A 1 -12.97 6.57 54.96
CA MET A 1 -12.81 5.41 54.05
C MET A 1 -11.51 5.67 53.24
N SER A 2 -10.51 4.78 53.43
CA SER A 2 -9.26 4.90 52.68
C SER A 2 -9.52 4.62 51.20
N LYS A 3 -9.14 5.56 50.33
CA LYS A 3 -9.20 5.37 48.86
C LYS A 3 -8.51 4.05 48.50
N PRO A 4 -9.10 3.20 47.67
CA PRO A 4 -8.42 2.01 47.19
C PRO A 4 -7.16 2.45 46.45
N GLN A 5 -6.00 2.17 47.03
CA GLN A 5 -4.73 2.48 46.39
C GLN A 5 -4.61 1.65 45.10
N PHE A 6 -4.18 2.33 44.01
CA PHE A 6 -3.85 1.65 42.77
C PHE A 6 -2.76 0.62 43.06
N THR A 7 -3.14 -0.65 43.05
CA THR A 7 -2.22 -1.76 43.19
C THR A 7 -2.43 -2.69 42.00
N PHE A 8 -1.37 -3.10 41.34
CA PHE A 8 -1.43 -4.03 40.21
C PHE A 8 -2.27 -5.29 40.48
N LYS A 9 -2.22 -5.80 41.73
CA LYS A 9 -3.03 -6.93 42.19
C LYS A 9 -4.54 -6.64 42.14
N ASN A 10 -4.95 -5.43 42.49
CA ASN A 10 -6.37 -5.01 42.46
C ASN A 10 -6.86 -4.84 41.03
N TYR A 11 -6.00 -4.30 40.15
CA TYR A 11 -6.29 -4.21 38.73
C TYR A 11 -6.47 -5.57 38.07
N LEU A 12 -5.58 -6.54 38.35
CA LEU A 12 -5.72 -7.92 37.87
C LEU A 12 -7.01 -8.59 38.34
N LYS A 13 -7.47 -8.28 39.58
CA LYS A 13 -8.73 -8.80 40.09
C LYS A 13 -9.93 -8.22 39.34
N GLU A 14 -9.91 -6.95 39.04
CA GLU A 14 -10.95 -6.27 38.24
C GLU A 14 -10.94 -6.75 36.79
N LEU A 15 -9.74 -6.96 36.21
CA LEU A 15 -9.56 -7.55 34.90
C LEU A 15 -10.21 -8.94 34.80
N LYS A 16 -9.99 -9.80 35.81
CA LYS A 16 -10.65 -11.12 35.89
C LYS A 16 -12.17 -11.01 35.96
N LYS A 17 -12.72 -10.02 36.68
CA LYS A 17 -14.16 -9.78 36.72
C LYS A 17 -14.73 -9.26 35.40
N SER A 18 -13.91 -8.57 34.63
CA SER A 18 -14.29 -7.97 33.34
C SER A 18 -13.96 -8.85 32.11
N TRP A 19 -13.68 -10.15 32.34
CA TRP A 19 -13.28 -11.08 31.29
C TRP A 19 -14.27 -11.13 30.12
N LEU A 20 -15.58 -11.03 30.43
CA LEU A 20 -16.63 -10.99 29.40
C LEU A 20 -16.50 -9.77 28.49
N LEU A 21 -16.15 -8.61 29.05
CA LEU A 21 -15.91 -7.39 28.29
C LEU A 21 -14.69 -7.55 27.39
N LEU A 22 -13.60 -8.15 27.88
CA LEU A 22 -12.43 -8.48 27.08
C LEU A 22 -12.80 -9.41 25.92
N ALA A 23 -13.59 -10.46 26.20
CA ALA A 23 -14.04 -11.41 25.18
C ALA A 23 -14.91 -10.73 24.11
N ILE A 24 -15.83 -9.84 24.49
CA ILE A 24 -16.68 -9.10 23.56
C ILE A 24 -15.83 -8.21 22.64
N PHE A 25 -14.92 -7.43 23.19
CA PHE A 25 -14.06 -6.56 22.38
C PHE A 25 -13.11 -7.34 21.47
N PHE A 26 -12.62 -8.50 21.95
CA PHE A 26 -11.83 -9.40 21.11
C PHE A 26 -12.65 -9.94 19.93
N VAL A 27 -13.87 -10.39 20.16
CA VAL A 27 -14.76 -10.91 19.11
C VAL A 27 -15.14 -9.81 18.13
N ILE A 28 -15.45 -8.59 18.60
CA ILE A 28 -15.75 -7.44 17.73
C ILE A 28 -14.51 -7.07 16.90
N GLY A 29 -13.33 -7.01 17.52
CA GLY A 29 -12.09 -6.73 16.81
C GLY A 29 -11.75 -7.81 15.76
N ALA A 30 -11.83 -9.08 16.15
CA ALA A 30 -11.59 -10.20 15.23
C ALA A 30 -12.63 -10.26 14.11
N GLY A 31 -13.92 -10.12 14.44
CA GLY A 31 -15.02 -10.14 13.45
C GLY A 31 -14.95 -8.97 12.48
N GLY A 32 -14.73 -7.75 12.99
CA GLY A 32 -14.54 -6.56 12.16
C GLY A 32 -13.29 -6.65 11.27
N GLY A 33 -12.18 -7.13 11.85
CA GLY A 33 -10.94 -7.35 11.10
C GLY A 33 -11.07 -8.43 10.03
N ALA A 34 -11.75 -9.53 10.33
CA ALA A 34 -12.05 -10.59 9.35
C ALA A 34 -12.96 -10.05 8.24
N TYR A 35 -14.06 -9.40 8.59
CA TYR A 35 -14.94 -8.78 7.61
C TYR A 35 -14.17 -7.86 6.67
N TYR A 36 -13.40 -6.91 7.19
CA TYR A 36 -12.58 -6.01 6.38
C TYR A 36 -11.58 -6.75 5.50
N ALA A 37 -10.85 -7.74 6.05
CA ALA A 37 -9.82 -8.45 5.33
C ALA A 37 -10.38 -9.35 4.21
N PHE A 38 -11.55 -9.95 4.40
CA PHE A 38 -12.13 -10.88 3.45
C PHE A 38 -13.08 -10.24 2.44
N THR A 39 -13.59 -9.04 2.72
CA THR A 39 -14.39 -8.25 1.75
C THR A 39 -13.53 -7.46 0.78
N LYS A 40 -12.24 -7.20 1.10
CA LYS A 40 -11.34 -6.57 0.12
C LYS A 40 -11.12 -7.47 -1.09
N PRO A 41 -11.26 -6.93 -2.32
CA PRO A 41 -10.94 -7.66 -3.53
C PRO A 41 -9.45 -8.08 -3.50
N THR A 42 -9.16 -9.19 -4.11
CA THR A 42 -7.78 -9.63 -4.36
C THR A 42 -7.35 -8.99 -5.66
N ASN A 43 -6.50 -7.97 -5.59
CA ASN A 43 -5.87 -7.40 -6.76
C ASN A 43 -4.50 -8.04 -7.00
N TYR A 44 -4.06 -7.97 -8.23
CA TYR A 44 -2.76 -8.44 -8.68
C TYR A 44 -1.91 -7.24 -9.07
N GLU A 45 -0.66 -7.23 -8.64
CA GLU A 45 0.33 -6.23 -9.03
C GLU A 45 1.39 -6.88 -9.91
N ALA A 46 1.69 -6.24 -11.03
CA ALA A 46 2.78 -6.61 -11.91
C ALA A 46 3.67 -5.40 -12.16
N SER A 47 4.98 -5.60 -12.27
CA SER A 47 5.91 -4.51 -12.55
C SER A 47 6.75 -4.77 -13.79
N ALA A 48 6.95 -3.71 -14.57
CA ALA A 48 7.87 -3.65 -15.69
C ALA A 48 8.87 -2.52 -15.46
N LYS A 49 10.09 -2.65 -15.99
CA LYS A 49 11.16 -1.67 -15.78
C LYS A 49 11.83 -1.32 -17.09
N PHE A 50 12.07 -0.03 -17.29
CA PHE A 50 12.86 0.49 -18.39
C PHE A 50 13.74 1.63 -17.89
N SER A 51 14.78 1.94 -18.63
CA SER A 51 15.60 3.12 -18.40
C SER A 51 15.49 4.08 -19.58
N VAL A 52 15.50 5.35 -19.26
CA VAL A 52 15.60 6.43 -20.23
C VAL A 52 16.95 7.10 -20.03
N TYR A 53 17.73 7.14 -21.08
CA TYR A 53 19.00 7.85 -21.12
C TYR A 53 18.86 9.08 -22.03
N ASN A 54 19.27 10.24 -21.53
CA ASN A 54 19.38 11.46 -22.35
C ASN A 54 20.85 11.85 -22.43
N SER A 55 21.37 12.01 -23.65
CA SER A 55 22.77 12.37 -23.89
C SER A 55 23.11 13.82 -23.49
N ILE A 56 22.09 14.69 -23.34
CA ILE A 56 22.26 16.14 -23.11
C ILE A 56 22.23 16.54 -21.63
N VAL A 57 21.90 15.66 -20.68
CA VAL A 57 21.69 15.97 -19.25
C VAL A 57 22.93 16.54 -18.53
N ASN A 58 23.93 17.01 -19.20
CA ASN A 58 25.11 17.62 -18.60
C ASN A 58 25.05 19.15 -18.46
N THR A 59 23.97 19.80 -18.76
CA THR A 59 23.85 21.26 -18.72
C THR A 59 22.81 21.72 -17.71
N GLY A 60 23.16 21.73 -16.42
CA GLY A 60 22.69 22.68 -15.40
C GLY A 60 21.20 23.02 -15.28
N SER A 61 20.28 22.26 -15.87
CA SER A 61 18.84 22.49 -15.74
C SER A 61 18.33 22.02 -14.40
N ILE A 62 17.63 22.90 -13.70
CA ILE A 62 17.11 22.70 -12.33
C ILE A 62 15.95 21.67 -12.29
N THR A 63 15.33 21.38 -13.42
CA THR A 63 14.26 20.38 -13.53
C THR A 63 14.78 19.12 -14.23
N SER A 64 14.80 18.03 -13.51
CA SER A 64 15.15 16.73 -14.10
C SER A 64 14.15 16.39 -15.20
N PRO A 65 14.56 16.15 -16.45
CA PRO A 65 13.66 15.74 -17.53
C PRO A 65 12.95 14.42 -17.18
N TYR A 66 13.53 13.63 -16.31
CA TYR A 66 12.94 12.37 -15.84
C TYR A 66 11.64 12.56 -15.06
N ALA A 67 11.53 13.60 -14.21
CA ALA A 67 10.28 13.89 -13.50
C ALA A 67 9.13 14.23 -14.46
N GLN A 68 9.42 14.92 -15.57
CA GLN A 68 8.43 15.22 -16.62
C GLN A 68 8.01 13.95 -17.35
N ILE A 69 8.95 13.06 -17.67
CA ILE A 69 8.66 11.76 -18.28
C ILE A 69 7.79 10.91 -17.36
N GLY A 70 8.12 10.85 -16.07
CA GLY A 70 7.31 10.15 -15.08
C GLY A 70 5.87 10.63 -15.06
N SER A 71 5.66 11.94 -14.95
CA SER A 71 4.33 12.55 -14.94
C SER A 71 3.57 12.34 -16.25
N LEU A 72 4.25 12.40 -17.38
CA LEU A 72 3.68 12.16 -18.69
C LEU A 72 3.14 10.73 -18.81
N LEU A 73 3.94 9.76 -18.41
CA LEU A 73 3.54 8.36 -18.47
C LEU A 73 2.44 8.03 -17.46
N GLU A 74 2.46 8.67 -16.28
CA GLU A 74 1.45 8.50 -15.25
C GLU A 74 0.09 9.11 -15.65
N SER A 75 0.08 10.18 -16.44
CA SER A 75 -1.15 10.79 -16.97
C SER A 75 -1.94 9.84 -17.88
N GLY A 76 -1.26 8.93 -18.56
CA GLY A 76 -1.86 7.98 -19.50
C GLY A 76 -2.40 8.57 -20.80
N GLU A 77 -2.33 9.90 -20.98
CA GLU A 77 -2.94 10.59 -22.13
C GLU A 77 -2.37 10.15 -23.47
N LEU A 78 -1.08 9.81 -23.49
CA LEU A 78 -0.38 9.38 -24.70
C LEU A 78 -0.26 7.85 -24.83
N ILE A 79 -0.80 7.11 -23.88
CA ILE A 79 -0.74 5.65 -23.88
C ILE A 79 -2.01 5.09 -24.51
N LYS A 80 -1.84 4.35 -25.60
CA LYS A 80 -2.95 3.76 -26.35
C LYS A 80 -3.40 2.43 -25.73
N GLY A 81 -4.69 2.30 -25.43
CA GLY A 81 -5.32 1.05 -25.02
C GLY A 81 -6.15 1.16 -23.75
N GLU A 82 -6.85 0.10 -23.42
CA GLU A 82 -7.54 -0.04 -22.13
C GLU A 82 -6.52 -0.42 -21.06
N LEU A 83 -6.35 0.48 -20.11
CA LEU A 83 -5.40 0.33 -19.01
C LEU A 83 -6.16 0.12 -17.70
N SER A 84 -5.69 -0.83 -16.90
CA SER A 84 -6.04 -0.90 -15.48
C SER A 84 -5.32 0.20 -14.72
N GLU A 85 -5.57 0.30 -13.42
CA GLU A 85 -4.86 1.24 -12.54
C GLU A 85 -3.35 0.95 -12.58
N TYR A 86 -2.55 1.98 -12.79
CA TYR A 86 -1.09 1.86 -12.74
C TYR A 86 -0.46 3.14 -12.19
N SER A 87 0.80 3.01 -11.79
CA SER A 87 1.66 4.13 -11.39
C SER A 87 3.04 3.98 -12.00
N VAL A 88 3.70 5.11 -12.23
CA VAL A 88 5.07 5.15 -12.75
C VAL A 88 5.97 5.72 -11.67
N VAL A 89 6.93 4.94 -11.21
CA VAL A 89 7.86 5.33 -10.15
C VAL A 89 9.24 5.57 -10.74
N GLU A 90 9.70 6.82 -10.67
CA GLU A 90 11.08 7.16 -11.02
C GLU A 90 12.03 6.60 -9.96
N LYS A 91 13.05 5.90 -10.43
CA LYS A 91 14.17 5.40 -9.62
C LYS A 91 15.45 6.17 -10.00
N PRO A 92 16.50 6.11 -9.19
CA PRO A 92 17.78 6.72 -9.54
C PRO A 92 18.28 6.31 -10.93
N PHE A 93 19.03 7.20 -11.57
CA PHE A 93 19.67 6.98 -12.89
C PHE A 93 18.71 6.86 -14.08
N GLY A 94 17.54 7.54 -14.03
CA GLY A 94 16.60 7.52 -15.15
C GLY A 94 15.93 6.16 -15.36
N VAL A 95 15.86 5.35 -14.32
CA VAL A 95 15.12 4.09 -14.35
C VAL A 95 13.67 4.35 -13.95
N PHE A 96 12.74 3.81 -14.71
CA PHE A 96 11.32 3.86 -14.43
C PHE A 96 10.77 2.47 -14.15
N GLU A 97 9.97 2.37 -13.10
CA GLU A 97 9.24 1.17 -12.75
C GLU A 97 7.74 1.45 -12.91
N VAL A 98 7.12 0.74 -13.84
CA VAL A 98 5.66 0.75 -14.03
C VAL A 98 5.07 -0.33 -13.15
N VAL A 99 4.20 0.04 -12.23
CA VAL A 99 3.47 -0.89 -11.36
C VAL A 99 2.00 -0.83 -11.74
N ALA A 100 1.48 -1.90 -12.30
CA ALA A 100 0.07 -2.02 -12.67
C ALA A 100 -0.69 -2.88 -11.67
N THR A 101 -1.91 -2.45 -11.34
CA THR A 101 -2.82 -3.15 -10.43
C THR A 101 -4.11 -3.48 -11.15
N ALA A 102 -4.51 -4.76 -11.14
CA ALA A 102 -5.71 -5.22 -11.81
C ALA A 102 -6.44 -6.32 -11.03
N SER A 103 -7.64 -6.65 -11.47
CA SER A 103 -8.45 -7.73 -10.89
C SER A 103 -7.93 -9.13 -11.26
N SER A 104 -7.14 -9.24 -12.33
CA SER A 104 -6.50 -10.48 -12.78
C SER A 104 -5.00 -10.32 -12.99
N SER A 105 -4.28 -11.44 -12.88
CA SER A 105 -2.83 -11.53 -13.13
C SER A 105 -2.48 -11.06 -14.54
N ASP A 106 -3.20 -11.57 -15.54
CA ASP A 106 -2.91 -11.33 -16.95
C ASP A 106 -3.14 -9.86 -17.32
N GLU A 107 -4.17 -9.26 -16.75
CA GLU A 107 -4.49 -7.84 -16.97
C GLU A 107 -3.42 -6.92 -16.34
N ALA A 108 -2.96 -7.23 -15.13
CA ALA A 108 -1.87 -6.48 -14.50
C ALA A 108 -0.58 -6.56 -15.32
N ILE A 109 -0.19 -7.77 -15.75
CA ILE A 109 0.99 -8.00 -16.60
C ILE A 109 0.84 -7.26 -17.94
N LYS A 110 -0.33 -7.38 -18.58
CA LYS A 110 -0.61 -6.71 -19.85
C LYS A 110 -0.51 -5.20 -19.71
N THR A 111 -1.12 -4.60 -18.69
CA THR A 111 -1.09 -3.15 -18.46
C THR A 111 0.33 -2.67 -18.21
N ALA A 112 1.11 -3.32 -17.33
CA ALA A 112 2.49 -2.93 -17.06
C ALA A 112 3.36 -2.94 -18.31
N ASN A 113 3.24 -3.98 -19.13
CA ASN A 113 3.99 -4.10 -20.38
C ASN A 113 3.50 -3.11 -21.43
N MET A 114 2.19 -2.85 -21.54
CA MET A 114 1.62 -1.90 -22.48
C MET A 114 2.11 -0.49 -22.21
N VAL A 115 2.13 -0.04 -20.96
CA VAL A 115 2.68 1.27 -20.57
C VAL A 115 4.15 1.37 -20.96
N MET A 116 4.93 0.35 -20.69
CA MET A 116 6.34 0.30 -21.02
C MET A 116 6.58 0.31 -22.56
N ASP A 117 5.82 -0.48 -23.33
CA ASP A 117 5.99 -0.57 -24.78
C ASP A 117 5.55 0.70 -25.49
N ASN A 118 4.61 1.47 -24.92
CA ASN A 118 4.20 2.77 -25.46
C ASN A 118 5.05 3.96 -24.95
N ALA A 119 5.95 3.73 -24.00
CA ALA A 119 6.76 4.82 -23.41
C ALA A 119 7.61 5.53 -24.48
N ASP A 120 8.15 4.80 -25.44
CA ASP A 120 8.96 5.35 -26.54
C ASP A 120 8.14 6.33 -27.40
N GLU A 121 6.96 5.92 -27.86
CA GLU A 121 6.06 6.75 -28.67
C GLU A 121 5.53 7.96 -27.86
N ALA A 122 5.23 7.77 -26.57
CA ALA A 122 4.75 8.83 -25.70
C ALA A 122 5.83 9.90 -25.49
N ILE A 123 7.07 9.51 -25.24
CA ILE A 123 8.21 10.42 -25.07
C ILE A 123 8.51 11.12 -26.40
N ALA A 124 8.52 10.40 -27.53
CA ALA A 124 8.72 10.97 -28.85
C ALA A 124 7.68 12.01 -29.24
N THR A 125 6.44 11.85 -28.76
CA THR A 125 5.35 12.79 -29.04
C THR A 125 5.43 14.04 -28.18
N ALA A 126 5.96 13.92 -26.96
CA ALA A 126 5.93 14.99 -25.96
C ALA A 126 7.18 15.88 -25.97
N PHE A 127 8.31 15.39 -26.50
CA PHE A 127 9.58 16.10 -26.45
C PHE A 127 10.13 16.33 -27.87
N ASP A 128 10.37 17.59 -28.20
CA ASP A 128 10.93 17.99 -29.52
C ASP A 128 12.35 17.44 -29.72
N ASP A 129 13.11 17.27 -28.63
CA ASP A 129 14.49 16.76 -28.64
C ASP A 129 14.56 15.23 -28.44
N TYR A 130 13.54 14.51 -28.91
CA TYR A 130 13.43 13.05 -28.69
C TYR A 130 14.64 12.27 -29.19
N GLU A 131 15.32 12.70 -30.25
CA GLU A 131 16.50 12.03 -30.83
C GLU A 131 17.63 11.83 -29.80
N ASP A 132 17.64 12.64 -28.74
CA ASP A 132 18.61 12.57 -27.64
C ASP A 132 18.25 11.56 -26.55
N TYR A 133 17.02 11.04 -26.58
CA TYR A 133 16.55 10.04 -25.64
C TYR A 133 16.74 8.62 -26.18
N ARG A 134 17.22 7.74 -25.28
CA ARG A 134 17.30 6.31 -25.57
C ARG A 134 16.57 5.53 -24.50
N ILE A 135 15.61 4.73 -24.92
CA ILE A 135 14.84 3.88 -24.04
C ILE A 135 15.39 2.46 -24.13
N THR A 136 15.66 1.88 -22.97
CA THR A 136 16.13 0.50 -22.86
C THR A 136 15.24 -0.28 -21.91
N ILE A 137 14.61 -1.32 -22.40
CA ILE A 137 13.81 -2.25 -21.60
C ILE A 137 14.75 -3.05 -20.68
N LEU A 138 14.58 -2.93 -19.37
CA LEU A 138 15.36 -3.64 -18.37
C LEU A 138 14.69 -4.95 -17.96
N ALA A 139 13.38 -4.92 -17.75
CA ALA A 139 12.61 -6.10 -17.38
C ALA A 139 11.14 -5.94 -17.79
N ARG A 140 10.60 -6.96 -18.45
CA ARG A 140 9.15 -7.08 -18.71
C ARG A 140 8.46 -7.69 -17.51
N ALA A 141 7.20 -7.32 -17.30
CA ALA A 141 6.35 -8.04 -16.36
C ALA A 141 6.05 -9.44 -16.91
N THR A 142 6.46 -10.46 -16.18
CA THR A 142 6.20 -11.88 -16.50
C THR A 142 5.38 -12.56 -15.42
N GLU A 143 5.38 -11.97 -14.22
CA GLU A 143 4.69 -12.49 -13.05
C GLU A 143 3.94 -11.35 -12.36
N SER A 144 2.90 -11.69 -11.63
CA SER A 144 2.19 -10.78 -10.76
C SER A 144 2.12 -11.32 -9.34
N THR A 145 2.02 -10.42 -8.38
CA THR A 145 1.84 -10.76 -6.96
C THR A 145 0.48 -10.33 -6.47
N GLN A 146 -0.17 -11.20 -5.68
CA GLN A 146 -1.43 -10.83 -5.04
C GLN A 146 -1.19 -9.78 -3.95
N THR A 147 -1.90 -8.66 -4.02
CA THR A 147 -1.83 -7.58 -3.01
C THR A 147 -2.33 -8.06 -1.66
N MET A 148 -3.36 -8.93 -1.65
CA MET A 148 -4.03 -9.43 -0.45
C MET A 148 -3.99 -10.95 -0.38
N THR A 149 -2.85 -11.51 0.02
CA THR A 149 -2.70 -12.96 0.23
C THR A 149 -3.48 -13.44 1.46
N THR A 150 -3.82 -14.74 1.54
CA THR A 150 -4.43 -15.35 2.71
C THR A 150 -3.64 -15.06 3.99
N LYS A 151 -2.30 -15.08 3.91
CA LYS A 151 -1.42 -14.74 5.05
C LYS A 151 -1.64 -13.30 5.52
N LYS A 152 -1.71 -12.32 4.60
CA LYS A 152 -1.98 -10.91 4.95
C LYS A 152 -3.38 -10.76 5.56
N ARG A 153 -4.39 -11.49 5.08
CA ARG A 153 -5.75 -11.48 5.64
C ARG A 153 -5.78 -11.98 7.08
N ILE A 154 -5.09 -13.10 7.38
CA ILE A 154 -4.98 -13.64 8.73
C ILE A 154 -4.26 -12.65 9.67
N ILE A 155 -3.14 -12.07 9.22
CA ILE A 155 -2.38 -11.09 10.01
C ILE A 155 -3.24 -9.86 10.29
N SER A 156 -3.94 -9.31 9.30
CA SER A 156 -4.83 -8.15 9.47
C SER A 156 -5.95 -8.43 10.49
N THR A 157 -6.56 -9.62 10.41
CA THR A 157 -7.57 -10.06 11.39
C THR A 157 -6.99 -10.17 12.80
N ALA A 158 -5.80 -10.75 12.94
CA ALA A 158 -5.13 -10.87 14.24
C ALA A 158 -4.79 -9.49 14.83
N VAL A 159 -4.24 -8.57 14.02
CA VAL A 159 -3.94 -7.20 14.46
C VAL A 159 -5.21 -6.48 14.95
N ALA A 160 -6.33 -6.61 14.23
CA ALA A 160 -7.59 -6.01 14.65
C ALA A 160 -8.14 -6.62 15.94
N ALA A 161 -7.99 -7.93 16.14
CA ALA A 161 -8.36 -8.61 17.39
C ALA A 161 -7.54 -8.10 18.58
N PHE A 162 -6.22 -7.94 18.42
CA PHE A 162 -5.35 -7.37 19.45
C PHE A 162 -5.66 -5.90 19.74
N ALA A 163 -5.99 -5.11 18.72
CA ALA A 163 -6.44 -3.73 18.91
C ALA A 163 -7.73 -3.68 19.73
N GLY A 164 -8.68 -4.58 19.47
CA GLY A 164 -9.89 -4.73 20.28
C GLY A 164 -9.57 -5.03 21.75
N LEU A 165 -8.65 -5.97 22.01
CA LEU A 165 -8.20 -6.26 23.37
C LEU A 165 -7.54 -5.06 24.05
N ALA A 166 -6.70 -4.31 23.35
CA ALA A 166 -6.06 -3.11 23.89
C ALA A 166 -7.10 -2.06 24.30
N LEU A 167 -8.12 -1.83 23.46
CA LEU A 167 -9.24 -0.95 23.82
C LEU A 167 -10.01 -1.44 25.04
N ALA A 168 -10.26 -2.74 25.14
CA ALA A 168 -10.93 -3.32 26.31
C ALA A 168 -10.13 -3.10 27.61
N LEU A 169 -8.80 -3.23 27.55
CA LEU A 169 -7.92 -2.96 28.70
C LEU A 169 -8.01 -1.49 29.14
N VAL A 170 -8.06 -0.55 28.19
CA VAL A 170 -8.24 0.87 28.50
C VAL A 170 -9.60 1.12 29.17
N VAL A 171 -10.68 0.52 28.67
CA VAL A 171 -12.02 0.63 29.26
C VAL A 171 -12.05 0.07 30.67
N VAL A 172 -11.42 -1.09 30.91
CA VAL A 172 -11.33 -1.68 32.26
C VAL A 172 -10.53 -0.78 33.18
N PHE A 173 -9.45 -0.16 32.70
CA PHE A 173 -8.64 0.78 33.46
C PHE A 173 -9.46 2.02 33.88
N ILE A 174 -10.15 2.65 32.94
CA ILE A 174 -11.01 3.81 33.23
C ILE A 174 -12.11 3.44 34.24
N LYS A 175 -12.74 2.28 34.08
CA LYS A 175 -13.76 1.79 35.02
C LYS A 175 -13.19 1.55 36.41
N PHE A 176 -11.96 1.06 36.52
CA PHE A 176 -11.27 0.85 37.80
C PHE A 176 -10.98 2.18 38.46
N ASP A 177 -10.44 3.16 37.74
CA ASP A 177 -10.11 4.50 38.24
C ASP A 177 -11.35 5.25 38.74
N TYR A 178 -12.43 5.24 37.97
CA TYR A 178 -13.71 5.83 38.37
C TYR A 178 -14.31 5.23 39.64
N LYS A 179 -14.10 3.92 39.89
CA LYS A 179 -14.52 3.28 41.15
C LYS A 179 -13.64 3.66 42.32
N ALA A 180 -12.38 4.03 42.07
CA ALA A 180 -11.46 4.43 43.13
C ALA A 180 -11.74 5.87 43.62
N GLU A 181 -12.44 6.68 42.82
CA GLU A 181 -12.82 8.06 43.18
C GLU A 181 -14.13 8.16 44.01
N LYS A 182 -15.00 7.15 43.94
CA LYS A 182 -16.23 7.05 44.74
C LYS A 182 -16.03 6.29 46.04
#